data_2bf73b6e3a4029cc00f4f60280637006
#
_entry.id   2bf73b6e3a4029cc00f4f60280637006
#
_cell.length_a   1.000
_cell.length_b   1.000
_cell.length_c   1.000
_cell.angle_alpha   90.00
_cell.angle_beta   90.00
_cell.angle_gamma   90.00
#
_symmetry.space_group_name_H-M   'P 1'
#
loop_
_entity.id
_entity.type
_entity.pdbx_description
1 polymer ?
#
loop_
_entity_poly.entity_id
_entity_poly.type
_entity_poly.pdbx_seq_one_letter_code
_entity_poly.pdbx_strand_id
1 'polypeptide(L)'
;METALSAEALTVTRSGQTVLKDVSFSVSAGDVYALLGGNGAGKSTTLLTFLGFLSPDSGTAKVLGESVAANLKTIRQSTAYLPEAATLYQHLNAYENLDYFLSLAKVRADRAAIDAALDRVSLQADARSNRLSTYSKGMRQKVAIALALLRDTPILLLDEPTSGLDPVAIDEFNTLVRSLAEEGRSILMVTHDVYGACQVADRIGLLRNGELVGAFDRPESGQIDTEAVHAAFAGRSAA
;
A
#
# COMPACT_ATOMS: atom_id res chain seq x y z
N MET A 1 -3.58 -18.20 -11.75
CA MET A 1 -3.60 -16.72 -11.76
C MET A 1 -2.15 -16.23 -11.86
N GLU A 2 -1.92 -15.12 -12.55
CA GLU A 2 -0.59 -14.53 -12.68
C GLU A 2 -0.18 -13.89 -11.36
N THR A 3 1.09 -14.05 -10.96
CA THR A 3 1.62 -13.48 -9.72
C THR A 3 2.12 -12.06 -9.97
N ALA A 4 1.55 -11.09 -9.27
CA ALA A 4 1.94 -9.67 -9.38
C ALA A 4 3.14 -9.33 -8.47
N LEU A 5 3.15 -9.86 -7.25
CA LEU A 5 4.24 -9.70 -6.28
C LEU A 5 4.57 -11.05 -5.64
N SER A 6 5.84 -11.37 -5.44
CA SER A 6 6.25 -12.51 -4.60
C SER A 6 7.44 -12.16 -3.72
N ALA A 7 7.38 -12.66 -2.50
CA ALA A 7 8.46 -12.76 -1.55
C ALA A 7 8.78 -14.25 -1.38
N GLU A 8 10.02 -14.65 -1.59
CA GLU A 8 10.49 -16.03 -1.51
C GLU A 8 11.62 -16.11 -0.50
N ALA A 9 11.37 -16.65 0.68
CA ALA A 9 12.34 -16.84 1.78
C ALA A 9 13.11 -15.55 2.14
N LEU A 10 12.43 -14.40 2.16
CA LEU A 10 13.06 -13.10 2.40
C LEU A 10 13.62 -13.00 3.82
N THR A 11 14.92 -12.78 3.92
CA THR A 11 15.60 -12.42 5.17
C THR A 11 16.27 -11.06 4.98
N VAL A 12 15.99 -10.13 5.89
CA VAL A 12 16.52 -8.76 5.83
C VAL A 12 17.03 -8.33 7.20
N THR A 13 18.28 -7.89 7.26
CA THR A 13 18.92 -7.33 8.44
C THR A 13 19.04 -5.81 8.33
N ARG A 14 18.73 -5.10 9.41
CA ARG A 14 18.91 -3.64 9.54
C ARG A 14 19.62 -3.31 10.83
N SER A 15 20.69 -2.53 10.75
CA SER A 15 21.48 -2.11 11.93
C SER A 15 21.88 -3.28 12.83
N GLY A 16 22.26 -4.41 12.23
CA GLY A 16 22.70 -5.61 12.95
C GLY A 16 21.56 -6.48 13.53
N GLN A 17 20.31 -6.14 13.28
CA GLN A 17 19.15 -6.93 13.72
C GLN A 17 18.42 -7.52 12.52
N THR A 18 18.14 -8.83 12.53
CA THR A 18 17.30 -9.47 11.52
C THR A 18 15.85 -9.06 11.74
N VAL A 19 15.31 -8.28 10.79
CA VAL A 19 13.96 -7.69 10.83
C VAL A 19 12.95 -8.57 10.09
N LEU A 20 13.36 -9.21 8.98
CA LEU A 20 12.56 -10.23 8.29
C LEU A 20 13.31 -11.55 8.32
N LYS A 21 12.61 -12.65 8.55
CA LYS A 21 13.17 -14.00 8.73
C LYS A 21 12.36 -14.99 7.90
N ASP A 22 12.92 -15.40 6.76
CA ASP A 22 12.33 -16.43 5.88
C ASP A 22 10.87 -16.13 5.48
N VAL A 23 10.57 -14.86 5.18
CA VAL A 23 9.22 -14.41 4.85
C VAL A 23 8.88 -14.79 3.42
N SER A 24 7.79 -15.57 3.24
CA SER A 24 7.32 -16.01 1.93
C SER A 24 5.82 -15.75 1.76
N PHE A 25 5.44 -15.01 0.72
CA PHE A 25 4.06 -14.79 0.32
C PHE A 25 3.97 -14.37 -1.15
N SER A 26 2.76 -14.41 -1.71
CA SER A 26 2.48 -13.93 -3.05
C SER A 26 1.18 -13.13 -3.12
N VAL A 27 1.13 -12.17 -4.05
CA VAL A 27 -0.05 -11.39 -4.39
C VAL A 27 -0.40 -11.72 -5.83
N SER A 28 -1.62 -12.17 -6.09
CA SER A 28 -2.09 -12.43 -7.45
C SER A 28 -2.42 -11.12 -8.18
N ALA A 29 -2.45 -11.17 -9.49
CA ALA A 29 -2.89 -10.03 -10.29
C ALA A 29 -4.34 -9.67 -9.97
N GLY A 30 -4.58 -8.39 -9.65
CA GLY A 30 -5.90 -7.88 -9.28
C GLY A 30 -6.31 -8.11 -7.82
N ASP A 31 -5.46 -8.73 -6.99
CA ASP A 31 -5.76 -8.98 -5.58
C ASP A 31 -5.29 -7.84 -4.66
N VAL A 32 -5.96 -7.72 -3.52
CA VAL A 32 -5.53 -6.93 -2.36
C VAL A 32 -4.94 -7.87 -1.31
N TYR A 33 -3.65 -7.75 -1.06
CA TYR A 33 -2.97 -8.45 0.02
C TYR A 33 -2.68 -7.49 1.17
N ALA A 34 -3.20 -7.76 2.36
CA ALA A 34 -2.87 -7.00 3.55
C ALA A 34 -1.84 -7.74 4.40
N LEU A 35 -0.69 -7.11 4.65
CA LEU A 35 0.31 -7.59 5.61
C LEU A 35 0.07 -6.91 6.94
N LEU A 36 -0.59 -7.62 7.86
CA LEU A 36 -0.89 -7.16 9.21
C LEU A 36 0.29 -7.39 10.15
N GLY A 37 0.50 -6.46 11.06
CA GLY A 37 1.50 -6.63 12.12
C GLY A 37 1.59 -5.43 13.04
N GLY A 38 2.07 -5.63 14.24
CA GLY A 38 2.35 -4.56 15.19
C GLY A 38 3.54 -3.67 14.76
N ASN A 39 3.81 -2.64 15.54
CA ASN A 39 4.99 -1.80 15.31
C ASN A 39 6.27 -2.64 15.48
N GLY A 40 7.22 -2.45 14.55
CA GLY A 40 8.46 -3.22 14.54
C GLY A 40 8.36 -4.65 13.98
N ALA A 41 7.17 -5.10 13.53
CA ALA A 41 7.00 -6.45 12.97
C ALA A 41 7.77 -6.70 11.66
N GLY A 42 8.20 -5.64 10.94
CA GLY A 42 8.90 -5.77 9.65
C GLY A 42 8.09 -5.28 8.44
N LYS A 43 6.88 -4.75 8.64
CA LYS A 43 5.95 -4.33 7.56
C LYS A 43 6.58 -3.35 6.57
N SER A 44 7.05 -2.19 7.02
CA SER A 44 7.68 -1.18 6.14
C SER A 44 8.99 -1.69 5.55
N THR A 45 9.72 -2.60 6.25
CA THR A 45 10.91 -3.27 5.69
C THR A 45 10.54 -4.11 4.47
N THR A 46 9.41 -4.81 4.52
CA THR A 46 8.87 -5.57 3.38
C THR A 46 8.60 -4.65 2.19
N LEU A 47 7.87 -3.53 2.38
CA LEU A 47 7.61 -2.56 1.31
C LEU A 47 8.90 -1.96 0.74
N LEU A 48 9.84 -1.57 1.60
CA LEU A 48 11.12 -1.00 1.17
C LEU A 48 11.96 -2.00 0.36
N THR A 49 11.82 -3.31 0.64
CA THR A 49 12.45 -4.36 -0.16
C THR A 49 11.84 -4.45 -1.55
N PHE A 50 10.50 -4.42 -1.68
CA PHE A 50 9.83 -4.38 -2.98
C PHE A 50 10.11 -3.10 -3.78
N LEU A 51 10.35 -1.98 -3.11
CA LEU A 51 10.75 -0.72 -3.75
C LEU A 51 12.25 -0.67 -4.12
N GLY A 52 13.02 -1.69 -3.70
CA GLY A 52 14.47 -1.77 -3.92
C GLY A 52 15.28 -0.73 -3.16
N PHE A 53 14.76 -0.23 -2.03
CA PHE A 53 15.53 0.58 -1.08
C PHE A 53 16.33 -0.28 -0.10
N LEU A 54 15.92 -1.54 0.07
CA LEU A 54 16.62 -2.53 0.88
C LEU A 54 16.89 -3.77 0.02
N SER A 55 18.12 -4.29 0.11
CA SER A 55 18.48 -5.58 -0.47
C SER A 55 18.31 -6.66 0.60
N PRO A 56 17.66 -7.80 0.30
CA PRO A 56 17.62 -8.90 1.23
C PRO A 56 19.00 -9.55 1.41
N ASP A 57 19.28 -10.08 2.59
CA ASP A 57 20.49 -10.89 2.88
C ASP A 57 20.37 -12.26 2.20
N SER A 58 19.14 -12.81 2.14
CA SER A 58 18.79 -14.02 1.41
C SER A 58 17.34 -13.97 0.92
N GLY A 59 17.01 -14.86 -0.01
CA GLY A 59 15.70 -14.90 -0.64
C GLY A 59 15.56 -13.90 -1.79
N THR A 60 14.35 -13.76 -2.33
CA THR A 60 14.08 -12.93 -3.51
C THR A 60 12.74 -12.23 -3.41
N ALA A 61 12.70 -10.93 -3.72
CA ALA A 61 11.48 -10.19 -4.00
C ALA A 61 11.33 -10.00 -5.51
N LYS A 62 10.12 -10.30 -6.04
CA LYS A 62 9.78 -10.13 -7.45
C LYS A 62 8.55 -9.26 -7.61
N VAL A 63 8.51 -8.46 -8.66
CA VAL A 63 7.37 -7.64 -9.09
C VAL A 63 7.13 -7.96 -10.56
N LEU A 64 5.92 -8.39 -10.90
CA LEU A 64 5.54 -8.82 -12.27
C LEU A 64 6.53 -9.86 -12.85
N GLY A 65 6.97 -10.81 -12.03
CA GLY A 65 7.93 -11.85 -12.39
C GLY A 65 9.41 -11.40 -12.40
N GLU A 66 9.68 -10.10 -12.34
CA GLU A 66 11.03 -9.53 -12.39
C GLU A 66 11.65 -9.39 -11.00
N SER A 67 12.90 -9.82 -10.84
CA SER A 67 13.62 -9.63 -9.58
C SER A 67 13.87 -8.15 -9.31
N VAL A 68 13.53 -7.71 -8.09
CA VAL A 68 13.74 -6.32 -7.66
C VAL A 68 15.20 -5.91 -7.74
N ALA A 69 16.11 -6.80 -7.37
CA ALA A 69 17.56 -6.54 -7.39
C ALA A 69 18.11 -6.33 -8.82
N ALA A 70 17.52 -6.99 -9.83
CA ALA A 70 18.01 -6.93 -11.20
C ALA A 70 17.39 -5.78 -12.02
N ASN A 71 16.14 -5.38 -11.76
CA ASN A 71 15.34 -4.52 -12.65
C ASN A 71 14.67 -3.32 -11.96
N LEU A 72 15.37 -2.65 -11.05
CA LEU A 72 14.87 -1.52 -10.24
C LEU A 72 14.14 -0.44 -11.05
N LYS A 73 14.66 -0.11 -12.25
CA LYS A 73 14.05 0.93 -13.09
C LYS A 73 12.65 0.53 -13.55
N THR A 74 12.50 -0.67 -14.08
CA THR A 74 11.20 -1.21 -14.55
C THR A 74 10.22 -1.32 -13.39
N ILE A 75 10.68 -1.83 -12.25
CA ILE A 75 9.85 -2.01 -11.06
C ILE A 75 9.32 -0.68 -10.55
N ARG A 76 10.16 0.36 -10.46
CA ARG A 76 9.73 1.71 -10.05
C ARG A 76 8.77 2.37 -11.05
N GLN A 77 8.83 2.01 -12.32
CA GLN A 77 7.88 2.46 -13.33
C GLN A 77 6.53 1.74 -13.22
N SER A 78 6.53 0.49 -12.78
CA SER A 78 5.31 -0.35 -12.63
C SER A 78 4.66 -0.23 -11.26
N THR A 79 5.25 0.54 -10.32
CA THR A 79 4.81 0.57 -8.93
C THR A 79 4.56 2.00 -8.49
N ALA A 80 3.38 2.26 -7.90
CA ALA A 80 3.14 3.48 -7.12
C ALA A 80 3.23 3.15 -5.63
N TYR A 81 3.81 4.06 -4.86
CA TYR A 81 3.98 3.92 -3.41
C TYR A 81 3.31 5.07 -2.68
N LEU A 82 2.48 4.71 -1.71
CA LEU A 82 1.85 5.64 -0.77
C LEU A 82 2.47 5.43 0.60
N PRO A 83 3.34 6.32 1.06
CA PRO A 83 3.91 6.26 2.41
C PRO A 83 2.88 6.66 3.47
N GLU A 84 3.05 6.21 4.72
CA GLU A 84 2.22 6.59 5.86
C GLU A 84 2.09 8.12 6.02
N ALA A 85 3.19 8.84 5.82
CA ALA A 85 3.21 10.30 5.81
C ALA A 85 3.53 10.79 4.39
N ALA A 86 2.49 11.25 3.69
CA ALA A 86 2.67 11.85 2.36
C ALA A 86 3.54 13.11 2.43
N THR A 87 4.74 13.03 1.87
CA THR A 87 5.71 14.15 1.80
C THR A 87 5.38 15.06 0.63
N LEU A 88 4.25 15.78 0.74
CA LEU A 88 3.84 16.78 -0.23
C LEU A 88 4.33 18.17 0.20
N TYR A 89 4.54 19.05 -0.76
CA TYR A 89 4.97 20.44 -0.51
C TYR A 89 3.81 21.26 0.06
N GLN A 90 3.89 21.62 1.33
CA GLN A 90 2.81 22.29 2.05
C GLN A 90 2.55 23.73 1.55
N HIS A 91 3.52 24.39 0.94
CA HIS A 91 3.40 25.73 0.37
C HIS A 91 2.76 25.75 -1.03
N LEU A 92 2.62 24.58 -1.67
CA LEU A 92 1.93 24.39 -2.93
C LEU A 92 0.48 23.94 -2.70
N ASN A 93 -0.39 24.15 -3.70
CA ASN A 93 -1.75 23.60 -3.73
C ASN A 93 -1.76 22.16 -4.28
N ALA A 94 -2.96 21.54 -4.41
CA ALA A 94 -3.08 20.14 -4.88
C ALA A 94 -2.59 19.99 -6.33
N TYR A 95 -2.96 20.90 -7.21
CA TYR A 95 -2.57 20.86 -8.62
C TYR A 95 -1.04 21.01 -8.80
N GLU A 96 -0.46 21.98 -8.14
CA GLU A 96 0.99 22.24 -8.19
C GLU A 96 1.80 21.07 -7.66
N ASN A 97 1.34 20.40 -6.59
CA ASN A 97 1.96 19.18 -6.09
C ASN A 97 1.86 18.04 -7.12
N LEU A 98 0.66 17.81 -7.68
CA LEU A 98 0.46 16.74 -8.67
C LEU A 98 1.30 16.99 -9.92
N ASP A 99 1.29 18.20 -10.48
CA ASP A 99 2.12 18.55 -11.64
C ASP A 99 3.61 18.35 -11.37
N TYR A 100 4.09 18.76 -10.19
CA TYR A 100 5.49 18.59 -9.81
C TYR A 100 5.89 17.12 -9.76
N PHE A 101 5.15 16.29 -8.99
CA PHE A 101 5.52 14.88 -8.81
C PHE A 101 5.29 14.05 -10.07
N LEU A 102 4.28 14.35 -10.88
CA LEU A 102 4.07 13.71 -12.17
C LEU A 102 5.22 14.05 -13.15
N SER A 103 5.70 15.30 -13.15
CA SER A 103 6.85 15.69 -13.97
C SER A 103 8.12 14.90 -13.62
N LEU A 104 8.37 14.67 -12.32
CA LEU A 104 9.48 13.83 -11.86
C LEU A 104 9.33 12.36 -12.31
N ALA A 105 8.10 11.87 -12.32
CA ALA A 105 7.78 10.52 -12.81
C ALA A 105 7.77 10.44 -14.35
N LYS A 106 7.94 11.56 -15.07
CA LYS A 106 7.81 11.68 -16.54
C LYS A 106 6.43 11.29 -17.05
N VAL A 107 5.42 11.45 -16.22
CA VAL A 107 4.01 11.29 -16.57
C VAL A 107 3.42 12.65 -16.89
N ARG A 108 2.57 12.71 -17.92
CA ARG A 108 1.81 13.92 -18.27
C ARG A 108 0.35 13.68 -18.01
N ALA A 109 -0.29 14.54 -17.28
CA ALA A 109 -1.73 14.60 -17.10
C ALA A 109 -2.20 16.02 -17.42
N ASP A 110 -3.29 16.15 -18.14
CA ASP A 110 -3.94 17.43 -18.34
C ASP A 110 -4.80 17.78 -17.11
N ARG A 111 -5.34 18.99 -17.11
CA ARG A 111 -6.17 19.47 -16.01
C ARG A 111 -7.40 18.60 -15.77
N ALA A 112 -8.02 18.09 -16.82
CA ALA A 112 -9.21 17.26 -16.73
C ALA A 112 -8.91 15.91 -16.07
N ALA A 113 -7.78 15.28 -16.41
CA ALA A 113 -7.31 14.04 -15.77
C ALA A 113 -6.98 14.27 -14.28
N ILE A 114 -6.34 15.40 -13.93
CA ILE A 114 -6.06 15.74 -12.54
C ILE A 114 -7.37 15.96 -11.76
N ASP A 115 -8.32 16.71 -12.33
CA ASP A 115 -9.63 16.92 -11.68
C ASP A 115 -10.37 15.60 -11.48
N ALA A 116 -10.39 14.72 -12.48
CA ALA A 116 -11.00 13.40 -12.35
C ALA A 116 -10.35 12.54 -11.25
N ALA A 117 -9.03 12.57 -11.11
CA ALA A 117 -8.34 11.87 -10.05
C ALA A 117 -8.64 12.44 -8.67
N LEU A 118 -8.76 13.77 -8.56
CA LEU A 118 -9.13 14.45 -7.31
C LEU A 118 -10.61 14.21 -6.94
N ASP A 119 -11.52 14.13 -7.93
CA ASP A 119 -12.92 13.72 -7.73
C ASP A 119 -12.99 12.29 -7.20
N ARG A 120 -12.21 11.39 -7.79
CA ARG A 120 -12.19 9.97 -7.41
C ARG A 120 -11.77 9.73 -5.96
N VAL A 121 -10.91 10.60 -5.41
CA VAL A 121 -10.52 10.57 -3.99
C VAL A 121 -11.41 11.47 -3.13
N SER A 122 -12.51 11.99 -3.65
CA SER A 122 -13.46 12.86 -2.93
C SER A 122 -12.78 14.09 -2.31
N LEU A 123 -11.80 14.71 -3.01
CA LEU A 123 -11.22 15.98 -2.59
C LEU A 123 -12.09 17.13 -3.12
N GLN A 124 -12.68 17.91 -2.20
CA GLN A 124 -13.58 18.99 -2.52
C GLN A 124 -12.96 20.01 -3.49
N ALA A 125 -13.75 20.44 -4.49
CA ALA A 125 -13.25 21.31 -5.57
C ALA A 125 -12.75 22.67 -5.09
N ASP A 126 -13.41 23.26 -4.10
CA ASP A 126 -13.04 24.54 -3.49
C ASP A 126 -11.72 24.49 -2.71
N ALA A 127 -11.35 23.30 -2.22
CA ALA A 127 -10.09 23.12 -1.52
C ALA A 127 -8.88 23.03 -2.45
N ARG A 128 -9.03 22.52 -3.68
CA ARG A 128 -7.92 22.12 -4.57
C ARG A 128 -6.91 23.20 -4.88
N SER A 129 -7.35 24.45 -4.88
CA SER A 129 -6.50 25.63 -5.12
C SER A 129 -5.89 26.21 -3.85
N ASN A 130 -6.26 25.70 -2.66
CA ASN A 130 -5.70 26.16 -1.40
C ASN A 130 -4.35 25.46 -1.13
N ARG A 131 -3.45 26.11 -0.40
CA ARG A 131 -2.17 25.52 -0.01
C ARG A 131 -2.37 24.31 0.89
N LEU A 132 -1.56 23.25 0.69
CA LEU A 132 -1.64 22.03 1.51
C LEU A 132 -1.34 22.27 3.00
N SER A 133 -0.72 23.41 3.36
CA SER A 133 -0.56 23.81 4.77
C SER A 133 -1.90 24.00 5.49
N THR A 134 -3.00 24.26 4.76
CA THR A 134 -4.36 24.41 5.32
C THR A 134 -5.14 23.09 5.35
N TYR A 135 -4.59 22.02 4.77
CA TYR A 135 -5.28 20.74 4.65
C TYR A 135 -5.20 19.92 5.94
N SER A 136 -6.27 19.17 6.22
CA SER A 136 -6.22 18.09 7.21
C SER A 136 -5.25 16.98 6.75
N LYS A 137 -4.89 16.06 7.66
CA LYS A 137 -4.07 14.89 7.29
C LYS A 137 -4.76 14.09 6.19
N GLY A 138 -6.08 13.84 6.31
CA GLY A 138 -6.86 13.11 5.31
C GLY A 138 -6.89 13.78 3.95
N MET A 139 -7.02 15.10 3.88
CA MET A 139 -6.97 15.83 2.61
C MET A 139 -5.59 15.69 1.93
N ARG A 140 -4.49 15.77 2.68
CA ARG A 140 -3.15 15.52 2.12
C ARG A 140 -3.00 14.08 1.62
N GLN A 141 -3.55 13.12 2.34
CA GLN A 141 -3.57 11.71 1.93
C GLN A 141 -4.34 11.53 0.61
N LYS A 142 -5.51 12.17 0.45
CA LYS A 142 -6.27 12.18 -0.81
C LYS A 142 -5.43 12.68 -1.99
N VAL A 143 -4.65 13.75 -1.84
CA VAL A 143 -3.75 14.22 -2.90
C VAL A 143 -2.67 13.20 -3.25
N ALA A 144 -2.09 12.55 -2.24
CA ALA A 144 -1.07 11.51 -2.49
C ALA A 144 -1.66 10.27 -3.18
N ILE A 145 -2.90 9.90 -2.86
CA ILE A 145 -3.59 8.82 -3.55
C ILE A 145 -3.91 9.23 -5.00
N ALA A 146 -4.38 10.47 -5.23
CA ALA A 146 -4.62 10.99 -6.58
C ALA A 146 -3.33 10.95 -7.44
N LEU A 147 -2.16 11.25 -6.85
CA LEU A 147 -0.87 11.08 -7.52
C LEU A 147 -0.62 9.62 -7.91
N ALA A 148 -0.90 8.66 -7.03
CA ALA A 148 -0.74 7.24 -7.32
C ALA A 148 -1.68 6.79 -8.46
N LEU A 149 -2.93 7.31 -8.49
CA LEU A 149 -3.89 7.04 -9.56
C LEU A 149 -3.40 7.56 -10.91
N LEU A 150 -2.92 8.81 -10.94
CA LEU A 150 -2.42 9.48 -12.16
C LEU A 150 -1.16 8.82 -12.73
N ARG A 151 -0.38 8.12 -11.92
CA ARG A 151 0.75 7.32 -12.39
C ARG A 151 0.35 6.07 -13.15
N ASP A 152 -0.91 5.64 -13.01
CA ASP A 152 -1.53 4.52 -13.71
C ASP A 152 -0.66 3.24 -13.73
N THR A 153 -0.15 2.87 -12.56
CA THR A 153 0.72 1.70 -12.41
C THR A 153 -0.10 0.46 -12.02
N PRO A 154 0.29 -0.75 -12.49
CA PRO A 154 -0.39 -1.99 -12.15
C PRO A 154 -0.23 -2.41 -10.69
N ILE A 155 0.80 -1.90 -10.00
CA ILE A 155 1.12 -2.26 -8.61
C ILE A 155 0.99 -1.04 -7.70
N LEU A 156 0.27 -1.21 -6.60
CA LEU A 156 0.18 -0.22 -5.52
C LEU A 156 0.76 -0.79 -4.23
N LEU A 157 1.70 -0.08 -3.64
CA LEU A 157 2.28 -0.37 -2.32
C LEU A 157 1.82 0.69 -1.34
N LEU A 158 1.09 0.30 -0.29
CA LEU A 158 0.44 1.20 0.65
C LEU A 158 0.98 0.97 2.06
N ASP A 159 1.57 2.00 2.66
CA ASP A 159 2.13 1.94 4.02
C ASP A 159 1.21 2.68 4.99
N GLU A 160 0.52 1.94 5.87
CA GLU A 160 -0.43 2.45 6.88
C GLU A 160 -1.41 3.51 6.31
N PRO A 161 -2.11 3.21 5.20
CA PRO A 161 -2.78 4.24 4.39
C PRO A 161 -3.97 4.90 5.10
N THR A 162 -4.55 4.25 6.11
CA THR A 162 -5.70 4.76 6.89
C THR A 162 -5.28 5.39 8.22
N SER A 163 -3.97 5.40 8.54
CA SER A 163 -3.46 5.93 9.81
C SER A 163 -3.85 7.39 10.02
N GLY A 164 -4.63 7.65 11.10
CA GLY A 164 -5.07 8.99 11.49
C GLY A 164 -6.12 9.63 10.57
N LEU A 165 -6.82 8.84 9.79
CA LEU A 165 -8.05 9.23 9.11
C LEU A 165 -9.25 9.07 10.06
N ASP A 166 -10.31 9.86 9.83
CA ASP A 166 -11.59 9.65 10.48
C ASP A 166 -12.34 8.45 9.85
N PRO A 167 -13.37 7.90 10.51
CA PRO A 167 -14.08 6.71 10.04
C PRO A 167 -14.66 6.86 8.62
N VAL A 168 -15.17 8.04 8.27
CA VAL A 168 -15.76 8.29 6.95
C VAL A 168 -14.68 8.23 5.87
N ALA A 169 -13.53 8.85 6.11
CA ALA A 169 -12.39 8.81 5.19
C ALA A 169 -11.80 7.41 5.05
N ILE A 170 -11.86 6.58 6.11
CA ILE A 170 -11.46 5.16 6.05
C ILE A 170 -12.38 4.38 5.13
N ASP A 171 -13.71 4.55 5.26
CA ASP A 171 -14.69 3.85 4.41
C ASP A 171 -14.56 4.27 2.94
N GLU A 172 -14.37 5.57 2.67
CA GLU A 172 -14.09 6.08 1.32
C GLU A 172 -12.81 5.45 0.74
N PHE A 173 -11.75 5.37 1.54
CA PHE A 173 -10.48 4.76 1.14
C PHE A 173 -10.64 3.25 0.86
N ASN A 174 -11.34 2.53 1.72
CA ASN A 174 -11.59 1.10 1.55
C ASN A 174 -12.38 0.82 0.26
N THR A 175 -13.40 1.64 -0.02
CA THR A 175 -14.17 1.56 -1.27
C THR A 175 -13.27 1.81 -2.49
N LEU A 176 -12.40 2.81 -2.42
CA LEU A 176 -11.44 3.11 -3.49
C LEU A 176 -10.47 1.95 -3.72
N VAL A 177 -9.88 1.37 -2.67
CA VAL A 177 -8.96 0.22 -2.77
C VAL A 177 -9.64 -0.95 -3.48
N ARG A 178 -10.89 -1.27 -3.12
CA ARG A 178 -11.65 -2.34 -3.79
C ARG A 178 -11.88 -2.03 -5.26
N SER A 179 -12.30 -0.81 -5.60
CA SER A 179 -12.52 -0.43 -7.02
C SER A 179 -11.23 -0.53 -7.85
N LEU A 180 -10.08 -0.20 -7.26
CA LEU A 180 -8.79 -0.31 -7.94
C LEU A 180 -8.39 -1.76 -8.20
N ALA A 181 -8.66 -2.67 -7.26
CA ALA A 181 -8.44 -4.10 -7.45
C ALA A 181 -9.36 -4.66 -8.54
N GLU A 182 -10.64 -4.29 -8.55
CA GLU A 182 -11.61 -4.66 -9.58
C GLU A 182 -11.22 -4.15 -10.98
N GLU A 183 -10.49 -3.03 -11.06
CA GLU A 183 -9.88 -2.51 -12.30
C GLU A 183 -8.61 -3.27 -12.70
N GLY A 184 -8.20 -4.28 -11.94
CA GLY A 184 -7.04 -5.13 -12.24
C GLY A 184 -5.72 -4.68 -11.61
N ARG A 185 -5.72 -3.68 -10.72
CA ARG A 185 -4.50 -3.29 -9.98
C ARG A 185 -4.25 -4.24 -8.82
N SER A 186 -3.00 -4.64 -8.64
CA SER A 186 -2.59 -5.50 -7.53
C SER A 186 -2.07 -4.64 -6.39
N ILE A 187 -2.54 -4.88 -5.18
CA ILE A 187 -2.30 -4.01 -4.03
C ILE A 187 -1.66 -4.79 -2.90
N LEU A 188 -0.49 -4.35 -2.45
CA LEU A 188 0.11 -4.77 -1.19
C LEU A 188 -0.02 -3.63 -0.18
N MET A 189 -0.85 -3.84 0.83
CA MET A 189 -1.05 -2.90 1.91
C MET A 189 -0.42 -3.43 3.19
N VAL A 190 0.37 -2.62 3.88
CA VAL A 190 0.82 -2.95 5.23
C VAL A 190 0.08 -2.09 6.23
N THR A 191 -0.43 -2.70 7.29
CA THR A 191 -1.22 -1.98 8.30
C THR A 191 -1.23 -2.72 9.65
N HIS A 192 -1.65 -2.02 10.70
CA HIS A 192 -2.01 -2.59 11.99
C HIS A 192 -3.55 -2.55 12.23
N ASP A 193 -4.31 -2.01 11.27
CA ASP A 193 -5.77 -1.97 11.30
C ASP A 193 -6.36 -3.31 10.85
N VAL A 194 -6.74 -4.15 11.81
CA VAL A 194 -7.34 -5.46 11.57
C VAL A 194 -8.67 -5.33 10.85
N TYR A 195 -9.52 -4.37 11.29
CA TYR A 195 -10.86 -4.22 10.75
C TYR A 195 -10.84 -3.79 9.28
N GLY A 196 -10.10 -2.72 8.97
CA GLY A 196 -9.96 -2.23 7.60
C GLY A 196 -9.36 -3.29 6.67
N ALA A 197 -8.34 -4.02 7.14
CA ALA A 197 -7.75 -5.10 6.36
C ALA A 197 -8.76 -6.21 6.02
N CYS A 198 -9.57 -6.66 6.99
CA CYS A 198 -10.59 -7.69 6.76
C CYS A 198 -11.67 -7.25 5.76
N GLN A 199 -11.96 -5.96 5.68
CA GLN A 199 -12.93 -5.44 4.73
C GLN A 199 -12.43 -5.45 3.28
N VAL A 200 -11.16 -5.10 3.05
CA VAL A 200 -10.65 -4.87 1.70
C VAL A 200 -9.81 -5.99 1.14
N ALA A 201 -9.10 -6.76 1.98
CA ALA A 201 -8.13 -7.74 1.51
C ALA A 201 -8.80 -8.99 0.93
N ASP A 202 -8.20 -9.56 -0.11
CA ASP A 202 -8.51 -10.89 -0.60
C ASP A 202 -7.69 -11.93 0.18
N ARG A 203 -6.52 -11.51 0.67
CA ARG A 203 -5.67 -12.31 1.56
C ARG A 203 -5.00 -11.44 2.61
N ILE A 204 -4.90 -11.96 3.85
CA ILE A 204 -4.17 -11.33 4.94
C ILE A 204 -3.01 -12.23 5.36
N GLY A 205 -1.79 -11.68 5.43
CA GLY A 205 -0.65 -12.28 6.09
C GLY A 205 -0.41 -11.61 7.44
N LEU A 206 -0.22 -12.39 8.51
CA LEU A 206 0.08 -11.86 9.84
C LEU A 206 1.59 -11.94 10.10
N LEU A 207 2.24 -10.76 10.16
CA LEU A 207 3.67 -10.63 10.42
C LEU A 207 3.92 -10.33 11.91
N ARG A 208 4.75 -11.14 12.56
CA ARG A 208 5.14 -10.96 13.96
C ARG A 208 6.63 -11.25 14.14
N ASN A 209 7.38 -10.33 14.72
CA ASN A 209 8.83 -10.48 14.97
C ASN A 209 9.63 -10.87 13.72
N GLY A 210 9.20 -10.40 12.56
CA GLY A 210 9.84 -10.67 11.27
C GLY A 210 9.44 -11.98 10.61
N GLU A 211 8.48 -12.72 11.14
CA GLU A 211 8.02 -14.02 10.63
C GLU A 211 6.54 -13.97 10.28
N LEU A 212 6.11 -14.65 9.20
CA LEU A 212 4.70 -14.86 8.91
C LEU A 212 4.16 -15.97 9.83
N VAL A 213 3.25 -15.58 10.73
CA VAL A 213 2.69 -16.49 11.76
C VAL A 213 1.26 -16.90 11.47
N GLY A 214 0.64 -16.39 10.41
CA GLY A 214 -0.71 -16.74 10.00
C GLY A 214 -1.05 -16.20 8.63
N ALA A 215 -1.99 -16.84 7.96
CA ALA A 215 -2.56 -16.40 6.70
C ALA A 215 -4.07 -16.64 6.71
N PHE A 216 -4.83 -15.70 6.13
CA PHE A 216 -6.28 -15.73 6.05
C PHE A 216 -6.71 -15.35 4.65
N ASP A 217 -7.47 -16.22 4.01
CA ASP A 217 -8.00 -15.99 2.67
C ASP A 217 -9.46 -15.54 2.77
N ARG A 218 -9.90 -14.69 1.85
CA ARG A 218 -11.30 -14.30 1.70
C ARG A 218 -12.09 -15.53 1.24
N PRO A 219 -13.18 -15.90 1.92
CA PRO A 219 -14.05 -16.97 1.46
C PRO A 219 -14.79 -16.55 0.18
N GLU A 220 -15.25 -17.52 -0.62
CA GLU A 220 -16.01 -17.26 -1.85
C GLU A 220 -17.26 -16.40 -1.63
N SER A 221 -17.87 -16.50 -0.45
CA SER A 221 -18.97 -15.63 -0.03
C SER A 221 -18.65 -14.97 1.29
N GLY A 222 -18.51 -13.63 1.27
CA GLY A 222 -18.35 -12.84 2.49
C GLY A 222 -17.01 -12.12 2.60
N GLN A 223 -16.65 -11.81 3.83
CA GLN A 223 -15.42 -11.13 4.21
C GLN A 223 -14.54 -12.07 5.05
N ILE A 224 -13.27 -11.71 5.20
CA ILE A 224 -12.37 -12.44 6.11
C ILE A 224 -12.89 -12.27 7.55
N ASP A 225 -12.89 -13.36 8.31
CA ASP A 225 -13.36 -13.38 9.70
C ASP A 225 -12.50 -12.49 10.59
N THR A 226 -13.06 -11.34 10.96
CA THR A 226 -12.38 -10.31 11.75
C THR A 226 -12.06 -10.82 13.17
N GLU A 227 -12.89 -11.67 13.76
CA GLU A 227 -12.65 -12.21 15.11
C GLU A 227 -11.47 -13.17 15.10
N ALA A 228 -11.41 -14.05 14.09
CA ALA A 228 -10.29 -14.98 13.92
C ALA A 228 -8.97 -14.24 13.68
N VAL A 229 -8.97 -13.24 12.80
CA VAL A 229 -7.78 -12.40 12.54
C VAL A 229 -7.36 -11.63 13.79
N HIS A 230 -8.32 -11.02 14.52
CA HIS A 230 -8.04 -10.27 15.74
C HIS A 230 -7.48 -11.17 16.85
N ALA A 231 -8.03 -12.36 17.02
CA ALA A 231 -7.53 -13.33 18.00
C ALA A 231 -6.08 -13.74 17.69
N ALA A 232 -5.79 -14.04 16.42
CA ALA A 232 -4.43 -14.35 15.97
C ALA A 232 -3.48 -13.15 16.13
N PHE A 233 -3.93 -11.95 15.77
CA PHE A 233 -3.15 -10.70 15.92
C PHE A 233 -2.80 -10.44 17.39
N ALA A 234 -3.75 -10.63 18.31
CA ALA A 234 -3.54 -10.49 19.76
C ALA A 234 -2.70 -11.62 20.39
N GLY A 235 -2.30 -12.64 19.62
CA GLY A 235 -1.55 -13.79 20.13
C GLY A 235 -2.37 -14.74 21.00
N ARG A 236 -3.71 -14.71 20.86
CA ARG A 236 -4.62 -15.62 21.54
C ARG A 236 -4.82 -16.82 20.60
N SER A 237 -4.57 -18.04 21.09
CA SER A 237 -4.97 -19.25 20.35
C SER A 237 -6.49 -19.22 20.18
N ALA A 238 -6.98 -19.51 18.98
CA ALA A 238 -8.40 -19.80 18.81
C ALA A 238 -8.73 -21.01 19.69
N ALA A 239 -9.72 -20.84 20.56
CA ALA A 239 -10.20 -21.91 21.45
C ALA A 239 -10.97 -22.96 20.66
#